data_296e26a4e1ab804d59b867f8f70105d4
#
_entry.id   296e26a4e1ab804d59b867f8f70105d4
#
_cell.length_a   1.000
_cell.length_b   1.000
_cell.length_c   1.000
_cell.angle_alpha   90.00
_cell.angle_beta   90.00
_cell.angle_gamma   90.00
#
_symmetry.space_group_name_H-M   'P 1'
#
loop_
_entity.id
_entity.type
_entity.pdbx_description
1 polymer ?
#
loop_
_entity_poly.entity_id
_entity_poly.type
_entity_poly.pdbx_seq_one_letter_code
_entity_poly.pdbx_strand_id
1 'polypeptide(L)'
;PGQNPATRTFQALRIFINAELEELEQALEASLRVLRPGGRLVVISFHSLEDRIVKQFIARHSKEVVDRRVPFAQPQAMRLQSLDRIKPSEAEVSANPRARSAIMRVAQRTEVPA
;
A
#
# COMPACT_ATOMS: atom_id res chain seq x y z
N PRO A 1 -34.92 3.23 -22.37
CA PRO A 1 -34.07 2.12 -22.78
C PRO A 1 -32.96 2.66 -23.64
N GLY A 2 -31.96 3.15 -23.40
CA GLY A 2 -30.80 3.53 -24.20
C GLY A 2 -29.50 2.95 -23.68
N GLN A 3 -29.53 2.30 -22.52
CA GLN A 3 -28.31 1.76 -21.94
C GLN A 3 -28.30 0.24 -22.00
N ASN A 4 -27.17 -0.30 -22.43
CA ASN A 4 -26.89 -1.72 -22.38
C ASN A 4 -26.77 -2.14 -20.91
N PRO A 5 -27.48 -3.22 -20.46
CA PRO A 5 -27.35 -3.72 -19.10
C PRO A 5 -25.92 -4.05 -18.69
N ALA A 6 -25.07 -4.50 -19.62
CA ALA A 6 -23.65 -4.76 -19.34
C ALA A 6 -22.90 -3.49 -18.94
N THR A 7 -23.22 -2.34 -19.54
CA THR A 7 -22.60 -1.06 -19.19
C THR A 7 -22.89 -0.67 -17.75
N ARG A 8 -24.11 -0.86 -17.27
CA ARG A 8 -24.47 -0.60 -15.87
C ARG A 8 -23.74 -1.51 -14.91
N THR A 9 -23.59 -2.78 -15.27
CA THR A 9 -22.84 -3.75 -14.45
C THR A 9 -21.38 -3.33 -14.32
N PHE A 10 -20.74 -2.93 -15.40
CA PHE A 10 -19.36 -2.46 -15.36
C PHE A 10 -19.19 -1.19 -14.55
N GLN A 11 -20.11 -0.24 -14.61
CA GLN A 11 -20.08 0.96 -13.79
C GLN A 11 -20.23 0.63 -12.32
N ALA A 12 -21.13 -0.28 -11.95
CA ALA A 12 -21.31 -0.72 -10.57
C ALA A 12 -20.05 -1.37 -10.02
N LEU A 13 -19.38 -2.21 -10.81
CA LEU A 13 -18.10 -2.85 -10.43
C LEU A 13 -17.00 -1.81 -10.22
N ARG A 14 -16.91 -0.78 -11.07
CA ARG A 14 -15.93 0.29 -10.90
C ARG A 14 -16.13 1.06 -9.60
N ILE A 15 -17.36 1.38 -9.26
CA ILE A 15 -17.69 2.08 -8.01
C ILE A 15 -17.31 1.22 -6.81
N PHE A 16 -17.61 -0.06 -6.85
CA PHE A 16 -17.28 -1.01 -5.80
C PHE A 16 -15.76 -1.12 -5.58
N ILE A 17 -14.99 -1.28 -6.68
CA ILE A 17 -13.53 -1.36 -6.61
C ILE A 17 -12.93 -0.08 -6.05
N ASN A 18 -13.40 1.09 -6.48
CA ASN A 18 -12.91 2.37 -5.98
C ASN A 18 -13.19 2.54 -4.48
N ALA A 19 -14.36 2.11 -4.01
CA ALA A 19 -14.68 2.17 -2.60
C ALA A 19 -13.76 1.27 -1.77
N GLU A 20 -13.43 0.08 -2.24
CA GLU A 20 -12.48 -0.81 -1.57
C GLU A 20 -11.06 -0.24 -1.53
N LEU A 21 -10.62 0.40 -2.61
CA LEU A 21 -9.30 1.03 -2.66
C LEU A 21 -9.22 2.22 -1.69
N GLU A 22 -10.29 3.00 -1.56
CA GLU A 22 -10.37 4.08 -0.57
C GLU A 22 -10.33 3.54 0.86
N GLU A 23 -11.02 2.44 1.13
CA GLU A 23 -10.98 1.78 2.43
C GLU A 23 -9.57 1.29 2.75
N LEU A 24 -8.86 0.75 1.77
CA LEU A 24 -7.47 0.34 1.93
C LEU A 24 -6.60 1.54 2.33
N GLU A 25 -6.73 2.66 1.64
CA GLU A 25 -5.98 3.87 1.98
C GLU A 25 -6.28 4.35 3.39
N GLN A 26 -7.55 4.33 3.80
CA GLN A 26 -7.96 4.71 5.15
C GLN A 26 -7.40 3.76 6.21
N ALA A 27 -7.39 2.47 5.92
CA ALA A 27 -6.82 1.46 6.82
C ALA A 27 -5.32 1.64 7.00
N LEU A 28 -4.60 1.95 5.91
CA LEU A 28 -3.17 2.21 5.97
C LEU A 28 -2.88 3.47 6.81
N GLU A 29 -3.62 4.54 6.60
CA GLU A 29 -3.47 5.76 7.40
C GLU A 29 -3.77 5.49 8.89
N ALA A 30 -4.80 4.71 9.18
CA ALA A 30 -5.15 4.35 10.55
C ALA A 30 -4.05 3.50 11.20
N SER A 31 -3.36 2.66 10.44
CA SER A 31 -2.29 1.81 10.95
C SER A 31 -1.14 2.62 11.56
N LEU A 32 -0.85 3.80 11.03
CA LEU A 32 0.18 4.67 11.58
C LEU A 32 -0.13 5.09 13.01
N ARG A 33 -1.41 5.26 13.35
CA ARG A 33 -1.83 5.69 14.70
C ARG A 33 -1.90 4.53 15.68
N VAL A 34 -2.18 3.32 15.17
CA VAL A 34 -2.37 2.12 15.99
C VAL A 34 -1.04 1.45 16.31
N LEU A 35 -0.09 1.48 15.38
CA LEU A 35 1.19 0.83 15.57
C LEU A 35 2.07 1.58 16.56
N ARG A 36 2.67 0.83 17.47
CA ARG A 36 3.69 1.36 18.38
C ARG A 36 5.00 1.55 17.63
N PRO A 37 5.91 2.43 18.12
CA PRO A 37 7.26 2.47 17.59
C PRO A 37 7.90 1.08 17.61
N GLY A 38 8.50 0.68 16.50
CA GLY A 38 9.01 -0.67 16.31
C GLY A 38 7.98 -1.69 15.84
N GLY A 39 6.68 -1.34 15.85
CA GLY A 39 5.63 -2.20 15.31
C GLY A 39 5.76 -2.35 13.79
N ARG A 40 5.39 -3.51 13.27
CA ARG A 40 5.52 -3.80 11.85
C ARG A 40 4.17 -3.81 11.16
N LEU A 41 4.12 -3.14 10.02
CA LEU A 41 2.99 -3.19 9.10
C LEU A 41 3.32 -4.22 8.02
N VAL A 42 2.48 -5.26 7.92
CA VAL A 42 2.62 -6.28 6.89
C VAL A 42 1.36 -6.26 6.04
N VAL A 43 1.51 -6.08 4.75
CA VAL A 43 0.39 -6.03 3.80
C VAL A 43 0.65 -6.99 2.66
N ILE A 44 -0.32 -7.86 2.40
CA ILE A 44 -0.28 -8.80 1.27
C ILE A 44 -1.32 -8.34 0.25
N SER A 45 -0.86 -8.06 -0.96
CA SER A 45 -1.71 -7.64 -2.07
C SER A 45 -1.70 -8.69 -3.17
N PHE A 46 -2.86 -8.90 -3.81
CA PHE A 46 -3.00 -9.84 -4.92
C PHE A 46 -3.21 -9.14 -6.26
N HIS A 47 -3.42 -7.83 -6.25
CA HIS A 47 -3.64 -7.03 -7.45
C HIS A 47 -2.64 -5.87 -7.51
N SER A 48 -2.25 -5.54 -8.73
CA SER A 48 -1.28 -4.47 -8.97
C SER A 48 -1.75 -3.11 -8.47
N LEU A 49 -3.05 -2.83 -8.52
CA LEU A 49 -3.61 -1.57 -8.03
C LEU A 49 -3.50 -1.46 -6.51
N GLU A 50 -3.81 -2.53 -5.78
CA GLU A 50 -3.65 -2.58 -4.33
C GLU A 50 -2.19 -2.41 -3.95
N ASP A 51 -1.30 -3.14 -4.61
CA ASP A 51 0.13 -3.05 -4.34
C ASP A 51 0.68 -1.66 -4.60
N ARG A 52 0.20 -1.00 -5.65
CA ARG A 52 0.61 0.37 -5.96
C ARG A 52 0.23 1.33 -4.83
N ILE A 53 -0.98 1.20 -4.28
CA ILE A 53 -1.44 2.02 -3.16
C ILE A 53 -0.57 1.78 -1.92
N VAL A 54 -0.28 0.52 -1.60
CA VAL A 54 0.57 0.17 -0.46
C VAL A 54 1.99 0.70 -0.68
N LYS A 55 2.54 0.51 -1.86
CA LYS A 55 3.87 1.00 -2.22
C LYS A 55 3.97 2.51 -2.07
N GLN A 56 2.99 3.24 -2.60
CA GLN A 56 2.97 4.70 -2.52
C GLN A 56 2.80 5.18 -1.08
N PHE A 57 1.97 4.50 -0.30
CA PHE A 57 1.79 4.82 1.12
C PHE A 57 3.11 4.66 1.90
N ILE A 58 3.77 3.51 1.75
CA ILE A 58 5.04 3.24 2.43
C ILE A 58 6.11 4.23 1.94
N ALA A 59 6.18 4.51 0.65
CA ALA A 59 7.14 5.45 0.10
C ALA A 59 6.92 6.87 0.64
N ARG A 60 5.66 7.30 0.74
CA ARG A 60 5.30 8.61 1.25
C ARG A 60 5.76 8.83 2.69
N HIS A 61 5.74 7.78 3.50
CA HIS A 61 6.08 7.84 4.92
C HIS A 61 7.48 7.33 5.25
N SER A 62 8.22 6.81 4.27
CA SER A 62 9.55 6.22 4.49
C SER A 62 10.68 6.88 3.71
N LYS A 63 10.37 7.66 2.67
CA LYS A 63 11.40 8.32 1.87
C LYS A 63 11.53 9.77 2.29
N GLU A 64 12.77 10.16 2.61
CA GLU A 64 13.09 11.55 2.86
C GLU A 64 13.01 12.33 1.55
N VAL A 65 12.20 13.40 1.55
CA VAL A 65 12.15 14.33 0.44
C VAL A 65 12.99 15.54 0.83
N VAL A 66 14.19 15.62 0.26
CA VAL A 66 15.05 16.79 0.41
C VAL A 66 14.76 17.72 -0.77
N ASP A 67 14.24 18.90 -0.50
CA ASP A 67 14.08 19.91 -1.53
C ASP A 67 15.45 20.52 -1.82
N ARG A 68 16.01 20.17 -2.96
CA ARG A 68 17.33 20.66 -3.40
C ARG A 68 17.36 22.17 -3.67
N ARG A 69 16.17 22.80 -3.76
CA ARG A 69 16.07 24.24 -3.96
C ARG A 69 16.33 25.04 -2.70
N VAL A 70 16.23 24.39 -1.54
CA VAL A 70 16.49 25.03 -0.24
C VAL A 70 17.84 24.53 0.25
N PRO A 71 18.88 25.40 0.27
CA PRO A 71 20.25 24.95 0.53
C PRO A 71 20.48 24.45 1.98
N PHE A 72 19.58 24.68 2.91
CA PHE A 72 19.70 24.26 4.30
C PHE A 72 18.51 23.42 4.76
N ALA A 73 17.76 22.80 3.81
CA ALA A 73 16.65 21.94 4.17
C ALA A 73 17.15 20.70 4.91
N GLN A 74 16.69 20.52 6.14
CA GLN A 74 16.95 19.29 6.88
C GLN A 74 15.97 18.20 6.44
N PRO A 75 16.44 16.95 6.30
CA PRO A 75 15.55 15.85 5.98
C PRO A 75 14.50 15.70 7.07
N GLN A 76 13.23 15.54 6.66
CA GLN A 76 12.15 15.27 7.60
C GLN A 76 12.28 13.84 8.12
N ALA A 77 12.10 13.68 9.43
CA ALA A 77 12.04 12.37 10.04
C ALA A 77 10.79 11.63 9.56
N MET A 78 10.95 10.40 9.08
CA MET A 78 9.88 9.61 8.50
C MET A 78 9.22 8.69 9.52
N ARG A 79 7.91 8.52 9.38
CA ARG A 79 7.09 7.71 10.31
C ARG A 79 7.26 6.21 10.09
N LEU A 80 7.66 5.80 8.90
CA LEU A 80 7.87 4.40 8.56
C LEU A 80 9.27 4.18 8.00
N GLN A 81 9.74 2.96 8.19
CA GLN A 81 10.94 2.45 7.52
C GLN A 81 10.53 1.26 6.68
N SER A 82 10.79 1.34 5.38
CA SER A 82 10.52 0.22 4.48
C SER A 82 11.54 -0.89 4.75
N LEU A 83 11.06 -2.10 5.04
CA LEU A 83 11.94 -3.23 5.35
C LEU A 83 12.08 -4.16 4.16
N ASP A 84 10.96 -4.72 3.67
CA ASP A 84 11.00 -5.79 2.69
C ASP A 84 9.85 -5.73 1.70
N ARG A 85 10.12 -6.29 0.53
CA ARG A 85 9.12 -6.63 -0.47
C ARG A 85 9.35 -8.08 -0.85
N ILE A 86 8.41 -8.93 -0.50
CA ILE A 86 8.57 -10.38 -0.64
C ILE A 86 7.57 -10.90 -1.66
N LYS A 87 8.06 -11.65 -2.63
CA LYS A 87 7.24 -12.40 -3.57
C LYS A 87 7.18 -13.86 -3.14
N PRO A 88 6.10 -14.58 -3.49
CA PRO A 88 6.02 -16.01 -3.17
C PRO A 88 7.12 -16.79 -3.89
N SER A 89 7.58 -17.85 -3.25
CA SER A 89 8.55 -18.76 -3.86
C SER A 89 7.91 -19.57 -4.99
N GLU A 90 8.75 -20.17 -5.84
CA GLU A 90 8.26 -21.04 -6.90
C GLU A 90 7.48 -22.23 -6.34
N ALA A 91 7.90 -22.75 -5.20
CA ALA A 91 7.22 -23.84 -4.52
C ALA A 91 5.83 -23.43 -4.08
N GLU A 92 5.66 -22.21 -3.53
CA GLU A 92 4.37 -21.69 -3.13
C GLU A 92 3.45 -21.49 -4.32
N VAL A 93 3.97 -20.96 -5.43
CA VAL A 93 3.19 -20.77 -6.65
C VAL A 93 2.77 -22.09 -7.26
N SER A 94 3.64 -23.10 -7.21
CA SER A 94 3.30 -24.44 -7.69
C SER A 94 2.21 -25.10 -6.86
N ALA A 95 2.25 -24.91 -5.54
CA ALA A 95 1.23 -25.45 -4.64
C ALA A 95 -0.09 -24.67 -4.72
N ASN A 96 -0.01 -23.36 -4.95
CA ASN A 96 -1.18 -22.48 -5.07
C ASN A 96 -0.95 -21.43 -6.16
N PRO A 97 -1.47 -21.67 -7.38
CA PRO A 97 -1.28 -20.72 -8.50
C PRO A 97 -1.80 -19.30 -8.22
N ARG A 98 -2.76 -19.15 -7.30
CA ARG A 98 -3.27 -17.82 -6.91
C ARG A 98 -2.20 -16.98 -6.22
N ALA A 99 -1.18 -17.61 -5.64
CA ALA A 99 -0.08 -16.91 -4.96
C ALA A 99 0.84 -16.18 -5.94
N ARG A 100 0.78 -16.47 -7.24
CA ARG A 100 1.65 -15.85 -8.25
C ARG A 100 1.62 -14.33 -8.22
N SER A 101 0.46 -13.75 -7.96
CA SER A 101 0.27 -12.29 -7.93
C SER A 101 0.49 -11.68 -6.56
N ALA A 102 0.74 -12.49 -5.54
CA ALA A 102 0.88 -12.01 -4.17
C ALA A 102 2.18 -11.24 -3.98
N ILE A 103 2.09 -10.07 -3.38
CA ILE A 103 3.25 -9.27 -2.97
C ILE A 103 3.04 -8.90 -1.51
N MET A 104 4.01 -9.26 -0.67
CA MET A 104 4.02 -8.87 0.74
C MET A 104 5.00 -7.72 0.91
N ARG A 105 4.53 -6.62 1.48
CA ARG A 105 5.37 -5.49 1.83
C ARG A 105 5.39 -5.32 3.34
N VAL A 106 6.57 -5.09 3.87
CA VAL A 106 6.80 -4.94 5.31
C VAL A 106 7.41 -3.57 5.57
N ALA A 107 6.82 -2.85 6.49
CA ALA A 107 7.34 -1.58 6.98
C ALA A 107 7.34 -1.59 8.50
N GLN A 108 8.23 -0.82 9.09
CA GLN A 108 8.34 -0.71 10.55
C GLN A 108 8.04 0.72 10.97
N ARG A 109 7.25 0.86 12.02
CA ARG A 109 6.93 2.14 12.62
C ARG A 109 8.17 2.69 13.31
N THR A 110 8.53 3.93 13.02
CA THR A 110 9.62 4.64 13.68
C THR A 110 9.12 5.31 14.97
N GLU A 111 10.00 5.96 15.70
CA GLU A 111 9.65 6.70 16.91
C GLU A 111 8.98 8.06 16.63
N VAL A 112 8.90 8.45 15.37
CA VAL A 112 8.30 9.72 14.98
C VAL A 112 6.77 9.67 15.19
N PRO A 113 6.18 10.63 15.90
CA PRO A 113 4.74 10.66 16.12
C PRO A 113 3.95 10.73 14.80
N ALA A 114 2.83 10.04 14.78
CA ALA A 114 1.96 10.04 13.62
C ALA A 114 1.10 11.31 13.58
#